data_b70840bd9363ded6d2348f1b6d80e810
#
_entry.id   b70840bd9363ded6d2348f1b6d80e810
#
_cell.length_a   1.000
_cell.length_b   1.000
_cell.length_c   1.000
_cell.angle_alpha   90.00
_cell.angle_beta   90.00
_cell.angle_gamma   90.00
#
_symmetry.space_group_name_H-M   'P 1'
#
loop_
_entity.id
_entity.type
_entity.pdbx_description
1 polymer ?
#
loop_
_entity_poly.entity_id
_entity_poly.type
_entity_poly.pdbx_seq_one_letter_code
_entity_poly.pdbx_strand_id
1 'polypeptide(L)'
;SGGIVGSGVKIQNNVSVYSGITIEDDVFVGPSAVFTNDLFPRAANPSWSITETLVRHGASIGANATIKCGSTIGRFAMIGAGSVVTHDVADHQLVVGNPARPAGWVGECGHVVSRSADTPASFDCAECREG
;
A
#
# COMPACT_ATOMS: atom_id res chain seq x y z
N SER A 1 -9.12 -12.80 -10.13
CA SER A 1 -9.88 -13.07 -8.92
C SER A 1 -9.13 -14.03 -8.01
N GLY A 2 -9.59 -14.21 -6.80
CA GLY A 2 -8.93 -15.08 -5.82
C GLY A 2 -8.25 -14.31 -4.70
N GLY A 3 -8.11 -13.01 -4.81
CA GLY A 3 -7.69 -12.16 -3.70
C GLY A 3 -8.82 -11.99 -2.68
N ILE A 4 -8.46 -11.54 -1.48
CA ILE A 4 -9.41 -11.25 -0.41
C ILE A 4 -9.53 -9.74 -0.28
N VAL A 5 -10.75 -9.22 -0.37
CA VAL A 5 -11.00 -7.77 -0.33
C VAL A 5 -12.05 -7.48 0.73
N GLY A 6 -11.72 -6.58 1.64
CA GLY A 6 -12.61 -6.18 2.74
C GLY A 6 -13.72 -5.23 2.31
N SER A 7 -14.41 -4.67 3.31
CA SER A 7 -15.51 -3.74 3.13
C SER A 7 -15.01 -2.31 2.92
N GLY A 8 -15.75 -1.51 2.15
CA GLY A 8 -15.41 -0.10 1.93
C GLY A 8 -14.17 0.14 1.09
N VAL A 9 -13.63 -0.89 0.46
CA VAL A 9 -12.46 -0.80 -0.40
C VAL A 9 -12.84 -0.14 -1.71
N LYS A 10 -12.02 0.83 -2.15
CA LYS A 10 -12.18 1.49 -3.45
C LYS A 10 -11.01 1.13 -4.34
N ILE A 11 -11.28 0.31 -5.34
CA ILE A 11 -10.28 -0.10 -6.33
C ILE A 11 -10.63 0.57 -7.66
N GLN A 12 -9.70 1.36 -8.15
CA GLN A 12 -9.89 2.10 -9.39
C GLN A 12 -9.64 1.22 -10.60
N ASN A 13 -9.68 1.80 -11.81
CA ASN A 13 -9.58 1.07 -13.07
C ASN A 13 -8.20 0.40 -13.24
N ASN A 14 -8.20 -0.72 -13.95
CA ASN A 14 -6.99 -1.44 -14.37
C ASN A 14 -6.16 -1.98 -13.20
N VAL A 15 -6.83 -2.46 -12.17
CA VAL A 15 -6.17 -3.10 -11.03
C VAL A 15 -6.62 -4.55 -10.96
N SER A 16 -5.66 -5.47 -10.86
CA SER A 16 -5.95 -6.89 -10.65
C SER A 16 -5.54 -7.29 -9.25
N VAL A 17 -6.45 -7.97 -8.55
CA VAL A 17 -6.20 -8.49 -7.20
C VAL A 17 -6.18 -10.00 -7.29
N TYR A 18 -4.98 -10.55 -7.28
CA TYR A 18 -4.74 -11.98 -7.46
C TYR A 18 -4.86 -12.77 -6.16
N SER A 19 -4.86 -14.08 -6.28
CA SER A 19 -4.67 -14.96 -5.12
C SER A 19 -3.38 -14.61 -4.38
N GLY A 20 -3.43 -14.62 -3.06
CA GLY A 20 -2.31 -14.25 -2.20
C GLY A 20 -2.32 -12.79 -1.79
N ILE A 21 -3.21 -11.98 -2.33
CA ILE A 21 -3.32 -10.57 -1.97
C ILE A 21 -4.53 -10.39 -1.06
N THR A 22 -4.30 -9.85 0.14
CA THR A 22 -5.35 -9.53 1.11
C THR A 22 -5.40 -8.03 1.29
N ILE A 23 -6.57 -7.45 1.06
CA ILE A 23 -6.83 -6.03 1.22
C ILE A 23 -7.87 -5.87 2.32
N GLU A 24 -7.50 -5.26 3.44
CA GLU A 24 -8.40 -5.03 4.56
C GLU A 24 -9.38 -3.89 4.26
N ASP A 25 -10.23 -3.54 5.24
CA ASP A 25 -11.30 -2.57 5.04
C ASP A 25 -10.78 -1.15 4.74
N ASP A 26 -11.58 -0.40 4.02
CA ASP A 26 -11.38 1.04 3.76
C ASP A 26 -10.05 1.39 3.08
N VAL A 27 -9.50 0.48 2.32
CA VAL A 27 -8.28 0.71 1.54
C VAL A 27 -8.65 1.37 0.20
N PHE A 28 -7.83 2.33 -0.21
CA PHE A 28 -7.92 2.94 -1.53
C PHE A 28 -6.79 2.42 -2.42
N VAL A 29 -7.14 1.94 -3.62
CA VAL A 29 -6.16 1.52 -4.62
C VAL A 29 -6.35 2.37 -5.87
N GLY A 30 -5.37 3.19 -6.19
CA GLY A 30 -5.40 4.08 -7.33
C GLY A 30 -5.36 3.33 -8.68
N PRO A 31 -5.75 3.99 -9.77
CA PRO A 31 -5.82 3.33 -11.07
C PRO A 31 -4.46 2.85 -11.54
N SER A 32 -4.46 1.69 -12.17
CA SER A 32 -3.27 1.06 -12.75
C SER A 32 -2.19 0.72 -11.72
N ALA A 33 -2.52 0.65 -10.44
CA ALA A 33 -1.62 0.09 -9.43
C ALA A 33 -1.46 -1.41 -9.70
N VAL A 34 -0.29 -1.94 -9.42
CA VAL A 34 0.08 -3.33 -9.76
C VAL A 34 0.51 -4.07 -8.50
N PHE A 35 -0.10 -5.24 -8.29
CA PHE A 35 0.37 -6.22 -7.30
C PHE A 35 1.08 -7.36 -8.04
N THR A 36 2.05 -7.99 -7.38
CA THR A 36 2.64 -9.23 -7.85
C THR A 36 2.34 -10.34 -6.85
N ASN A 37 2.50 -11.60 -7.25
CA ASN A 37 2.32 -12.73 -6.34
C ASN A 37 3.33 -13.84 -6.57
N ASP A 38 4.31 -13.62 -7.42
CA ASP A 38 5.39 -14.56 -7.70
C ASP A 38 6.73 -13.87 -7.45
N LEU A 39 7.43 -14.30 -6.42
CA LEU A 39 8.69 -13.70 -6.02
C LEU A 39 9.83 -14.03 -6.99
N PHE A 40 9.76 -15.19 -7.63
CA PHE A 40 10.79 -15.66 -8.57
C PHE A 40 10.15 -16.03 -9.91
N PRO A 41 9.65 -15.04 -10.68
CA PRO A 41 8.87 -15.32 -11.88
C PRO A 41 9.69 -15.94 -12.99
N ARG A 42 9.22 -17.10 -13.49
CA ARG A 42 9.73 -17.80 -14.65
C ARG A 42 8.57 -18.55 -15.29
N ALA A 43 8.33 -18.33 -16.56
CA ALA A 43 7.20 -18.93 -17.26
C ALA A 43 7.21 -20.46 -17.17
N ALA A 44 8.39 -21.06 -17.20
CA ALA A 44 8.55 -22.52 -17.21
C ALA A 44 8.84 -23.11 -15.82
N ASN A 45 8.63 -22.36 -14.76
CA ASN A 45 8.91 -22.85 -13.39
C ASN A 45 7.82 -23.81 -12.92
N PRO A 46 8.12 -25.12 -12.76
CA PRO A 46 7.13 -26.09 -12.28
C PRO A 46 6.89 -25.99 -10.76
N SER A 47 7.76 -25.27 -10.05
CA SER A 47 7.70 -25.10 -8.59
C SER A 47 7.14 -23.74 -8.21
N TRP A 48 6.42 -23.07 -9.11
CA TRP A 48 5.82 -21.78 -8.86
C TRP A 48 4.92 -21.83 -7.61
N SER A 49 5.05 -20.81 -6.77
CA SER A 49 4.21 -20.67 -5.58
C SER A 49 3.84 -19.20 -5.38
N ILE A 50 2.72 -18.98 -4.70
CA ILE A 50 2.23 -17.64 -4.40
C ILE A 50 2.96 -17.09 -3.18
N THR A 51 3.50 -15.88 -3.28
CA THR A 51 4.01 -15.10 -2.16
C THR A 51 2.97 -14.06 -1.79
N GLU A 52 2.51 -14.08 -0.54
CA GLU A 52 1.38 -13.28 -0.09
C GLU A 52 1.75 -11.81 0.12
N THR A 53 0.76 -10.95 -0.02
CA THR A 53 0.84 -9.50 0.23
C THR A 53 -0.35 -9.09 1.09
N LEU A 54 -0.10 -8.27 2.10
CA LEU A 54 -1.14 -7.76 2.99
C LEU A 54 -1.19 -6.23 2.92
N VAL A 55 -2.36 -5.69 2.62
CA VAL A 55 -2.63 -4.25 2.68
C VAL A 55 -3.60 -4.02 3.82
N ARG A 56 -3.16 -3.32 4.85
CA ARG A 56 -3.91 -3.18 6.08
C ARG A 56 -4.91 -2.03 6.02
N HIS A 57 -5.78 -2.02 7.02
CA HIS A 57 -6.93 -1.12 7.09
C HIS A 57 -6.55 0.34 6.80
N GLY A 58 -7.35 0.98 5.95
CA GLY A 58 -7.26 2.41 5.68
C GLY A 58 -6.07 2.88 4.84
N ALA A 59 -5.21 1.98 4.39
CA ALA A 59 -4.07 2.35 3.57
C ALA A 59 -4.50 2.90 2.21
N SER A 60 -3.65 3.74 1.60
CA SER A 60 -3.88 4.28 0.26
C SER A 60 -2.71 3.96 -0.65
N ILE A 61 -3.00 3.42 -1.80
CA ILE A 61 -1.99 3.10 -2.82
C ILE A 61 -2.22 4.02 -4.01
N GLY A 62 -1.22 4.84 -4.33
CA GLY A 62 -1.31 5.81 -5.41
C GLY A 62 -1.36 5.18 -6.79
N ALA A 63 -1.81 5.95 -7.77
CA ALA A 63 -1.90 5.51 -9.16
C ALA A 63 -0.55 5.03 -9.68
N ASN A 64 -0.57 3.95 -10.47
CA ASN A 64 0.61 3.37 -11.10
C ASN A 64 1.69 2.88 -10.12
N ALA A 65 1.39 2.76 -8.84
CA ALA A 65 2.33 2.17 -7.89
C ALA A 65 2.45 0.67 -8.12
N THR A 66 3.61 0.11 -7.84
CA THR A 66 3.85 -1.33 -7.92
C THR A 66 4.18 -1.85 -6.53
N ILE A 67 3.46 -2.86 -6.09
CA ILE A 67 3.66 -3.48 -4.78
C ILE A 67 4.25 -4.87 -4.98
N LYS A 68 5.50 -5.02 -4.61
CA LYS A 68 6.18 -6.31 -4.69
C LYS A 68 5.58 -7.28 -3.67
N CYS A 69 5.32 -8.50 -4.08
CA CYS A 69 4.78 -9.53 -3.19
C CYS A 69 5.71 -9.77 -1.99
N GLY A 70 5.12 -10.21 -0.89
CA GLY A 70 5.83 -10.39 0.37
C GLY A 70 5.83 -9.15 1.25
N SER A 71 5.30 -8.02 0.77
CA SER A 71 5.26 -6.78 1.53
C SER A 71 3.98 -6.68 2.35
N THR A 72 4.07 -6.03 3.50
CA THR A 72 2.92 -5.61 4.30
C THR A 72 2.84 -4.09 4.27
N ILE A 73 1.70 -3.58 3.84
CA ILE A 73 1.43 -2.14 3.84
C ILE A 73 0.63 -1.85 5.10
N GLY A 74 1.19 -1.04 5.98
CA GLY A 74 0.61 -0.76 7.30
C GLY A 74 -0.70 0.02 7.26
N ARG A 75 -1.36 0.10 8.41
CA ARG A 75 -2.63 0.81 8.54
C ARG A 75 -2.43 2.29 8.25
N PHE A 76 -3.35 2.85 7.45
CA PHE A 76 -3.32 4.27 7.07
C PHE A 76 -2.00 4.71 6.42
N ALA A 77 -1.20 3.77 5.96
CA ALA A 77 0.01 4.09 5.19
C ALA A 77 -0.37 4.69 3.85
N MET A 78 0.53 5.45 3.26
CA MET A 78 0.30 6.06 1.96
C MET A 78 1.47 5.78 1.03
N ILE A 79 1.15 5.22 -0.12
CA ILE A 79 2.11 4.94 -1.17
C ILE A 79 1.93 6.00 -2.24
N GLY A 80 2.96 6.79 -2.50
CA GLY A 80 2.91 7.82 -3.54
C GLY A 80 2.70 7.25 -4.93
N ALA A 81 2.07 8.02 -5.81
CA ALA A 81 1.83 7.61 -7.19
C ALA A 81 3.16 7.25 -7.88
N GLY A 82 3.14 6.19 -8.68
CA GLY A 82 4.30 5.73 -9.44
C GLY A 82 5.41 5.10 -8.59
N SER A 83 5.21 4.92 -7.30
CA SER A 83 6.23 4.33 -6.42
C SER A 83 6.35 2.83 -6.62
N VAL A 84 7.53 2.29 -6.32
CA VAL A 84 7.78 0.85 -6.36
C VAL A 84 8.14 0.39 -4.95
N VAL A 85 7.20 -0.30 -4.31
CA VAL A 85 7.35 -0.78 -2.94
C VAL A 85 8.04 -2.13 -2.94
N THR A 86 9.21 -2.19 -2.31
CA THR A 86 10.03 -3.41 -2.24
C THR A 86 10.21 -3.92 -0.80
N HIS A 87 9.73 -3.17 0.19
CA HIS A 87 9.83 -3.51 1.61
C HIS A 87 8.51 -3.18 2.31
N ASP A 88 8.35 -3.67 3.53
CA ASP A 88 7.19 -3.34 4.35
C ASP A 88 7.10 -1.83 4.59
N VAL A 89 5.88 -1.35 4.71
CA VAL A 89 5.58 0.05 5.02
C VAL A 89 4.89 0.10 6.37
N ALA A 90 5.42 0.93 7.27
CA ALA A 90 4.89 1.05 8.62
C ALA A 90 3.52 1.73 8.63
N ASP A 91 2.77 1.55 9.73
CA ASP A 91 1.50 2.24 9.93
C ASP A 91 1.70 3.75 9.80
N HIS A 92 0.79 4.42 9.10
CA HIS A 92 0.81 5.87 8.87
C HIS A 92 2.03 6.39 8.12
N GLN A 93 2.86 5.53 7.59
CA GLN A 93 4.07 5.95 6.87
C GLN A 93 3.75 6.34 5.43
N LEU A 94 4.33 7.45 4.99
CA LEU A 94 4.34 7.86 3.59
C LEU A 94 5.65 7.39 2.96
N VAL A 95 5.55 6.65 1.86
CA VAL A 95 6.71 6.26 1.06
C VAL A 95 6.51 6.71 -0.38
N VAL A 96 7.60 7.12 -1.03
CA VAL A 96 7.58 7.58 -2.43
C VAL A 96 8.83 7.13 -3.15
N GLY A 97 8.72 7.01 -4.45
CA GLY A 97 9.85 6.78 -5.34
C GLY A 97 10.06 5.34 -5.76
N ASN A 98 11.13 5.12 -6.50
CA ASN A 98 11.55 3.82 -7.01
C ASN A 98 13.05 3.61 -6.77
N PRO A 99 13.47 2.73 -5.82
CA PRO A 99 12.59 2.05 -4.87
C PRO A 99 11.97 3.05 -3.88
N ALA A 100 10.77 2.72 -3.38
CA ALA A 100 10.07 3.59 -2.45
C ALA A 100 10.86 3.76 -1.16
N ARG A 101 10.92 5.01 -0.68
CA ARG A 101 11.64 5.39 0.54
C ARG A 101 10.75 6.23 1.44
N PRO A 102 10.96 6.19 2.75
CA PRO A 102 10.20 7.02 3.67
C PRO A 102 10.28 8.50 3.34
N ALA A 103 9.13 9.16 3.34
CA ALA A 103 9.01 10.59 3.03
C ALA A 103 8.20 11.34 4.08
N GLY A 104 7.76 10.66 5.13
CA GLY A 104 7.02 11.29 6.20
C GLY A 104 5.94 10.38 6.76
N TRP A 105 4.97 10.98 7.43
CA TRP A 105 3.88 10.33 8.13
C TRP A 105 2.57 11.03 7.82
N VAL A 106 1.50 10.28 7.75
CA VAL A 106 0.16 10.79 7.40
C VAL A 106 -0.86 10.44 8.46
N GLY A 107 -1.89 11.29 8.56
CA GLY A 107 -3.04 11.02 9.42
C GLY A 107 -4.01 10.06 8.73
N GLU A 108 -5.09 9.71 9.43
CA GLU A 108 -6.16 8.88 8.85
C GLU A 108 -6.85 9.57 7.68
N CYS A 109 -6.77 10.89 7.62
CA CYS A 109 -7.32 11.70 6.53
C CYS A 109 -6.44 11.71 5.27
N GLY A 110 -5.18 11.24 5.37
CA GLY A 110 -4.23 11.25 4.28
C GLY A 110 -3.36 12.50 4.19
N HIS A 111 -3.58 13.51 5.04
CA HIS A 111 -2.70 14.69 5.07
C HIS A 111 -1.38 14.34 5.74
N VAL A 112 -0.29 14.93 5.25
CA VAL A 112 1.03 14.78 5.87
C VAL A 112 1.05 15.51 7.21
N VAL A 113 1.38 14.78 8.27
CA VAL A 113 1.45 15.34 9.63
C VAL A 113 2.88 15.55 10.11
N SER A 114 3.85 14.90 9.49
CA SER A 114 5.27 15.06 9.79
C SER A 114 6.12 14.66 8.59
N ARG A 115 7.23 15.36 8.41
CA ARG A 115 8.25 15.01 7.41
C ARG A 115 9.52 14.43 8.05
N SER A 116 9.52 14.30 9.38
CA SER A 116 10.66 13.74 10.11
C SER A 116 10.80 12.24 9.82
N ALA A 117 12.02 11.73 9.91
CA ALA A 117 12.27 10.29 9.85
C ALA A 117 11.72 9.58 11.09
N ASP A 118 11.64 10.28 12.21
CA ASP A 118 11.16 9.72 13.47
C ASP A 118 9.64 9.65 13.50
N THR A 119 9.11 8.58 14.07
CA THR A 119 7.66 8.42 14.24
C THR A 119 7.13 9.52 15.16
N PRO A 120 6.11 10.29 14.73
CA PRO A 120 5.56 11.34 15.57
C PRO A 120 4.80 10.77 16.76
N ALA A 121 4.65 11.57 17.81
CA ALA A 121 3.90 11.20 19.01
C ALA A 121 2.40 11.03 18.72
N SER A 122 1.89 11.70 17.70
CA SER A 122 0.48 11.66 17.30
C SER A 122 0.38 11.79 15.79
N PHE A 123 -0.65 11.14 15.21
CA PHE A 123 -1.00 11.29 13.80
C PHE A 123 -2.20 12.19 13.59
N ASP A 124 -2.57 12.99 14.58
CA ASP A 124 -3.66 13.95 14.47
C ASP A 124 -3.33 15.00 13.44
N CYS A 125 -4.30 15.29 12.59
CA CYS A 125 -4.16 16.30 11.54
C CYS A 125 -4.81 17.61 12.01
N ALA A 126 -4.01 18.69 12.07
CA ALA A 126 -4.50 20.01 12.47
C ALA A 126 -5.61 20.51 11.54
N GLU A 127 -5.49 20.23 10.22
CA GLU A 127 -6.50 20.65 9.24
C GLU A 127 -7.84 19.96 9.47
N CYS A 128 -7.82 18.69 9.82
CA CYS A 128 -9.05 17.94 10.10
C CYS A 128 -9.70 18.36 11.41
N ARG A 129 -8.92 18.79 12.40
CA ARG A 129 -9.45 19.24 13.68
C ARG A 129 -10.21 20.56 13.57
N GLU A 130 -9.87 21.39 12.61
CA GLU A 130 -10.52 22.67 12.38
C GLU A 130 -11.81 22.56 11.56
N GLY A 131 -11.96 21.46 10.87
CA GLY A 131 -13.13 21.19 10.06
C GLY A 131 -14.21 20.48 10.83
#